data_b946d98d2f2bddb5cecc83803be4eee7
#
_entry.id   b946d98d2f2bddb5cecc83803be4eee7
#
_cell.length_a   1.000
_cell.length_b   1.000
_cell.length_c   1.000
_cell.angle_alpha   90.00
_cell.angle_beta   90.00
_cell.angle_gamma   90.00
#
_symmetry.space_group_name_H-M   'P 1'
#
loop_
_entity.id
_entity.type
_entity.pdbx_description
1 polymer ?
#
loop_
_entity_poly.entity_id
_entity_poly.type
_entity_poly.pdbx_seq_one_letter_code
_entity_poly.pdbx_strand_id
1 'polypeptide(L)'
;IYADFVPPRDFLKRVLPYLLADERVGAVQVRWDHLNRNDSTLTRGQALNLDLHFEVEQRARSCAGLFLNFNGTAGVWRRQCIEQSGGWRQFLAEDLELSVRAYMRGWRIVYLAEPSCPGEVPPQMEAAKRQQYRWAYGAIEVGKAHLLNVIRSRMPLASKLQVLLHATRHIPYLLFLVALLLTPLAVLLGLPSGGILASASWALITGFVVTTSLGLRRLKELPDMVVFVTSMTLNNARAVFEAIIGLRRGFMRTPKFGEGDWRRKRYVLPLDLQSYVELSLGIVSLATSFFAFLRGLHGYVLYTFIAGVSLLYAGVLSVVHAPKSKAPERNLRMRLLRWAIFSMLAIALISSVYGYSQTYYRLDVASSYLVRGASTSDANEMVSYIERALELIPPEGNPVWIFPTPRTDFSLIRSDLARLREEAKALAYEGRGSPTYQQGVDQIKDSLKLIKDQVMEAAAFYFVSPQALLFSAIWLTALVVLIRLYVKVRNESGGSGEGD
;
A
#
# COMPACT_ATOMS: atom_id res chain seq x y z
N ILE A 1 20.54 21.77 -16.06
CA ILE A 1 20.32 21.88 -14.59
C ILE A 1 19.04 22.68 -14.36
N TYR A 2 18.13 22.17 -13.52
CA TYR A 2 16.93 22.90 -13.11
C TYR A 2 17.27 24.05 -12.16
N ALA A 3 16.43 25.08 -12.14
CA ALA A 3 16.66 26.31 -11.35
C ALA A 3 16.65 26.08 -9.82
N ASP A 4 16.20 24.92 -9.35
CA ASP A 4 16.16 24.51 -7.94
C ASP A 4 17.38 23.70 -7.50
N PHE A 5 18.39 23.55 -8.37
CA PHE A 5 19.66 22.89 -8.06
C PHE A 5 20.81 23.89 -8.11
N VAL A 6 21.73 23.80 -7.16
CA VAL A 6 22.88 24.69 -7.01
C VAL A 6 24.16 23.90 -7.29
N PRO A 7 24.60 23.84 -8.56
CA PRO A 7 25.85 23.15 -8.89
C PRO A 7 27.07 23.92 -8.35
N PRO A 8 28.16 23.23 -7.99
CA PRO A 8 29.40 23.89 -7.62
C PRO A 8 29.98 24.68 -8.82
N ARG A 9 30.74 25.71 -8.55
CA ARG A 9 31.27 26.60 -9.57
C ARG A 9 32.18 25.93 -10.63
N ASP A 10 32.83 24.84 -10.22
CA ASP A 10 33.71 24.02 -11.06
C ASP A 10 32.99 22.82 -11.69
N PHE A 11 31.66 22.76 -11.60
CA PHE A 11 30.85 21.62 -12.07
C PHE A 11 31.21 21.14 -13.47
N LEU A 12 31.20 22.04 -14.44
CA LEU A 12 31.53 21.69 -15.83
C LEU A 12 32.98 21.20 -15.98
N LYS A 13 33.92 21.81 -15.27
CA LYS A 13 35.34 21.39 -15.31
C LYS A 13 35.52 19.96 -14.82
N ARG A 14 34.70 19.52 -13.84
CA ARG A 14 34.77 18.18 -13.27
C ARG A 14 34.00 17.14 -14.08
N VAL A 15 32.98 17.54 -14.82
CA VAL A 15 32.05 16.61 -15.54
C VAL A 15 32.44 16.42 -16.99
N LEU A 16 32.88 17.48 -17.72
CA LEU A 16 33.21 17.44 -19.15
C LEU A 16 34.34 16.45 -19.50
N PRO A 17 35.39 16.24 -18.70
CA PRO A 17 36.44 15.27 -19.04
C PRO A 17 35.91 13.87 -19.31
N TYR A 18 34.86 13.43 -18.60
CA TYR A 18 34.25 12.11 -18.82
C TYR A 18 33.51 11.99 -20.15
N LEU A 19 32.92 13.07 -20.66
CA LEU A 19 32.35 13.10 -22.00
C LEU A 19 33.43 13.13 -23.09
N LEU A 20 34.56 13.77 -22.81
CA LEU A 20 35.64 13.91 -23.79
C LEU A 20 36.50 12.65 -23.90
N ALA A 21 36.64 11.90 -22.81
CA ALA A 21 37.48 10.70 -22.74
C ALA A 21 36.90 9.48 -23.49
N ASP A 22 35.58 9.37 -23.65
CA ASP A 22 34.93 8.26 -24.39
C ASP A 22 33.78 8.82 -25.24
N GLU A 23 33.89 8.67 -26.56
CA GLU A 23 32.87 9.15 -27.53
C GLU A 23 31.51 8.43 -27.36
N ARG A 24 31.50 7.23 -26.75
CA ARG A 24 30.27 6.48 -26.47
C ARG A 24 29.54 6.96 -25.22
N VAL A 25 30.12 7.87 -24.45
CA VAL A 25 29.44 8.48 -23.28
C VAL A 25 28.47 9.55 -23.82
N GLY A 26 27.19 9.26 -23.69
CA GLY A 26 26.08 10.12 -24.10
C GLY A 26 25.64 11.10 -23.03
N ALA A 27 25.81 10.76 -21.76
CA ALA A 27 25.50 11.67 -20.67
C ALA A 27 26.36 11.38 -19.43
N VAL A 28 26.50 12.39 -18.57
CA VAL A 28 27.09 12.26 -17.24
C VAL A 28 26.05 12.76 -16.22
N GLN A 29 25.70 11.93 -15.28
CA GLN A 29 24.83 12.21 -14.13
C GLN A 29 25.69 12.36 -12.89
N VAL A 30 25.48 13.42 -12.10
CA VAL A 30 26.10 13.53 -10.78
C VAL A 30 25.08 13.29 -9.66
N ARG A 31 25.58 13.01 -8.47
CA ARG A 31 24.78 12.78 -7.27
C ARG A 31 23.96 14.02 -6.91
N TRP A 32 22.68 13.79 -6.60
CA TRP A 32 21.88 14.82 -5.92
C TRP A 32 22.25 14.88 -4.45
N ASP A 33 22.22 16.10 -3.93
CA ASP A 33 22.28 16.40 -2.51
C ASP A 33 21.09 17.27 -2.10
N HIS A 34 20.93 17.58 -0.83
CA HIS A 34 19.69 18.15 -0.31
C HIS A 34 19.95 19.41 0.49
N LEU A 35 19.43 20.57 -0.01
CA LEU A 35 19.56 21.88 0.65
C LEU A 35 18.79 21.94 1.97
N ASN A 36 17.62 21.31 2.03
CA ASN A 36 16.67 21.41 3.13
C ASN A 36 16.40 20.06 3.84
N ARG A 37 17.40 19.16 3.86
CA ARG A 37 17.30 17.83 4.49
C ARG A 37 16.71 17.87 5.90
N ASN A 38 17.17 18.79 6.74
CA ASN A 38 16.91 18.80 8.17
C ASN A 38 15.69 19.65 8.58
N ASP A 39 14.93 20.20 7.63
CA ASP A 39 13.83 21.12 7.93
C ASP A 39 12.63 20.43 8.58
N SER A 40 12.43 19.14 8.29
CA SER A 40 11.31 18.36 8.83
C SER A 40 11.54 16.86 8.70
N THR A 41 10.69 16.04 9.36
CA THR A 41 10.64 14.57 9.15
C THR A 41 10.31 14.23 7.69
N LEU A 42 9.47 15.02 7.02
CA LEU A 42 9.13 14.86 5.62
C LEU A 42 10.36 15.03 4.72
N THR A 43 11.15 16.08 4.94
CA THR A 43 12.34 16.35 4.11
C THR A 43 13.46 15.36 4.41
N ARG A 44 13.66 14.94 5.67
CA ARG A 44 14.64 13.89 6.02
C ARG A 44 14.30 12.55 5.40
N GLY A 45 13.03 12.13 5.47
CA GLY A 45 12.59 10.87 4.87
C GLY A 45 12.78 10.83 3.36
N GLN A 46 12.46 11.93 2.66
CA GLN A 46 12.72 12.08 1.22
C GLN A 46 14.21 12.05 0.91
N ALA A 47 15.02 12.79 1.68
CA ALA A 47 16.45 12.87 1.47
C ALA A 47 17.14 11.51 1.64
N LEU A 48 16.83 10.74 2.69
CA LEU A 48 17.40 9.40 2.87
C LEU A 48 16.97 8.43 1.75
N ASN A 49 15.72 8.50 1.29
CA ASN A 49 15.24 7.69 0.17
C ASN A 49 16.00 8.01 -1.13
N LEU A 50 16.32 9.28 -1.38
CA LEU A 50 17.13 9.70 -2.53
C LEU A 50 18.60 9.34 -2.36
N ASP A 51 19.16 9.42 -1.15
CA ASP A 51 20.53 8.96 -0.89
C ASP A 51 20.69 7.46 -1.20
N LEU A 52 19.72 6.61 -0.85
CA LEU A 52 19.75 5.20 -1.23
C LEU A 52 19.76 5.03 -2.76
N HIS A 53 19.01 5.85 -3.48
CA HIS A 53 19.03 5.82 -4.94
C HIS A 53 20.39 6.25 -5.51
N PHE A 54 20.95 7.35 -5.04
CA PHE A 54 22.18 7.91 -5.62
C PHE A 54 23.45 7.23 -5.07
N GLU A 55 23.57 7.09 -3.76
CA GLU A 55 24.83 6.59 -3.15
C GLU A 55 24.92 5.07 -3.18
N VAL A 56 23.80 4.34 -3.27
CA VAL A 56 23.78 2.89 -3.32
C VAL A 56 23.45 2.40 -4.73
N GLU A 57 22.20 2.63 -5.22
CA GLU A 57 21.75 2.04 -6.48
C GLU A 57 22.54 2.56 -7.68
N GLN A 58 22.60 3.87 -7.90
CA GLN A 58 23.27 4.45 -9.07
C GLN A 58 24.77 4.13 -9.06
N ARG A 59 25.38 4.19 -7.88
CA ARG A 59 26.81 3.84 -7.73
C ARG A 59 27.06 2.37 -8.05
N ALA A 60 26.28 1.45 -7.50
CA ALA A 60 26.41 0.02 -7.78
C ALA A 60 26.20 -0.30 -9.27
N ARG A 61 25.18 0.27 -9.89
CA ARG A 61 24.91 0.10 -11.33
C ARG A 61 26.07 0.64 -12.18
N SER A 62 26.60 1.80 -11.83
CA SER A 62 27.77 2.39 -12.52
C SER A 62 28.97 1.50 -12.45
N CYS A 63 29.34 1.01 -11.25
CA CYS A 63 30.47 0.09 -11.05
C CYS A 63 30.29 -1.24 -11.78
N ALA A 64 29.06 -1.73 -11.89
CA ALA A 64 28.74 -2.99 -12.57
C ALA A 64 28.53 -2.82 -14.10
N GLY A 65 28.66 -1.63 -14.66
CA GLY A 65 28.43 -1.37 -16.07
C GLY A 65 26.98 -1.61 -16.55
N LEU A 66 26.03 -1.52 -15.62
CA LEU A 66 24.60 -1.74 -15.90
C LEU A 66 23.90 -0.50 -16.43
N PHE A 67 22.64 -0.67 -16.83
CA PHE A 67 21.80 0.45 -17.23
C PHE A 67 21.71 1.51 -16.12
N LEU A 68 21.99 2.76 -16.50
CA LEU A 68 21.80 3.94 -15.67
C LEU A 68 20.75 4.85 -16.31
N ASN A 69 19.83 5.38 -15.52
CA ASN A 69 18.95 6.45 -15.97
C ASN A 69 19.54 7.81 -15.63
N PHE A 70 19.34 8.77 -16.51
CA PHE A 70 19.48 10.18 -16.17
C PHE A 70 18.27 10.60 -15.32
N ASN A 71 18.50 11.44 -14.30
CA ASN A 71 17.46 11.81 -13.33
C ASN A 71 16.93 13.25 -13.55
N GLY A 72 16.83 13.69 -14.80
CA GLY A 72 16.24 14.95 -15.21
C GLY A 72 17.15 16.17 -15.03
N THR A 73 18.05 16.18 -14.04
CA THR A 73 18.91 17.32 -13.73
C THR A 73 20.24 16.87 -13.12
N ALA A 74 21.08 17.83 -12.76
CA ALA A 74 22.40 17.58 -12.16
C ALA A 74 23.29 16.71 -13.06
N GLY A 75 23.42 17.11 -14.33
CA GLY A 75 24.27 16.42 -15.29
C GLY A 75 24.32 17.12 -16.63
N VAL A 76 24.99 16.49 -17.58
CA VAL A 76 25.17 17.00 -18.95
C VAL A 76 24.92 15.88 -19.96
N TRP A 77 24.39 16.26 -21.13
CA TRP A 77 24.16 15.37 -22.25
C TRP A 77 25.03 15.77 -23.44
N ARG A 78 25.55 14.78 -24.16
CA ARG A 78 26.14 14.97 -25.46
C ARG A 78 25.02 15.26 -26.48
N ARG A 79 25.08 16.37 -27.19
CA ARG A 79 24.09 16.76 -28.20
C ARG A 79 23.84 15.64 -29.21
N GLN A 80 24.92 15.06 -29.75
CA GLN A 80 24.86 13.97 -30.73
C GLN A 80 24.07 12.74 -30.16
N CYS A 81 24.22 12.42 -28.88
CA CYS A 81 23.45 11.35 -28.24
C CYS A 81 21.95 11.64 -28.25
N ILE A 82 21.55 12.88 -27.93
CA ILE A 82 20.15 13.30 -27.95
C ILE A 82 19.58 13.17 -29.37
N GLU A 83 20.30 13.72 -30.36
CA GLU A 83 19.88 13.73 -31.77
C GLU A 83 19.76 12.31 -32.32
N GLN A 84 20.79 11.48 -32.15
CA GLN A 84 20.79 10.08 -32.59
C GLN A 84 19.76 9.23 -31.86
N SER A 85 19.41 9.59 -30.61
CA SER A 85 18.35 8.91 -29.86
C SER A 85 16.95 9.39 -30.28
N GLY A 86 16.79 10.31 -31.22
CA GLY A 86 15.53 10.80 -31.76
C GLY A 86 14.89 11.91 -30.89
N GLY A 87 15.71 12.71 -30.20
CA GLY A 87 15.30 13.89 -29.46
C GLY A 87 14.51 13.62 -28.19
N TRP A 88 14.10 14.67 -27.53
CA TRP A 88 13.19 14.61 -26.38
C TRP A 88 11.76 14.29 -26.83
N ARG A 89 11.04 13.48 -26.02
CA ARG A 89 9.65 13.12 -26.27
C ARG A 89 8.76 13.51 -25.09
N GLN A 90 7.48 13.64 -25.34
CA GLN A 90 6.49 14.00 -24.32
C GLN A 90 6.12 12.78 -23.44
N PHE A 91 6.93 12.53 -22.43
CA PHE A 91 6.70 11.57 -21.35
C PHE A 91 6.76 12.31 -20.01
N LEU A 92 6.09 11.78 -18.97
CA LEU A 92 6.23 12.35 -17.63
C LEU A 92 7.61 12.11 -17.01
N ALA A 93 8.33 11.09 -17.48
CA ALA A 93 9.74 10.78 -17.18
C ALA A 93 10.54 10.80 -18.49
N GLU A 94 10.64 11.96 -19.12
CA GLU A 94 11.33 12.18 -20.39
C GLU A 94 12.82 11.83 -20.33
N ASP A 95 13.41 12.01 -19.16
CA ASP A 95 14.80 11.69 -18.84
C ASP A 95 15.06 10.18 -18.85
N LEU A 96 14.20 9.40 -18.20
CA LEU A 96 14.24 7.94 -18.24
C LEU A 96 13.98 7.42 -19.65
N GLU A 97 13.00 7.98 -20.35
CA GLU A 97 12.63 7.59 -21.71
C GLU A 97 13.80 7.78 -22.68
N LEU A 98 14.44 8.96 -22.65
CA LEU A 98 15.62 9.21 -23.47
C LEU A 98 16.79 8.30 -23.07
N SER A 99 16.99 8.04 -21.77
CA SER A 99 18.04 7.13 -21.29
C SER A 99 17.87 5.72 -21.87
N VAL A 100 16.65 5.17 -21.87
CA VAL A 100 16.36 3.84 -22.45
C VAL A 100 16.68 3.82 -23.94
N ARG A 101 16.25 4.84 -24.71
CA ARG A 101 16.56 4.91 -26.16
C ARG A 101 18.03 5.06 -26.46
N ALA A 102 18.75 5.85 -25.65
CA ALA A 102 20.19 6.02 -25.77
C ALA A 102 20.93 4.70 -25.57
N TYR A 103 20.60 3.95 -24.51
CA TYR A 103 21.19 2.63 -24.27
C TYR A 103 20.89 1.62 -25.39
N MET A 104 19.68 1.59 -25.94
CA MET A 104 19.34 0.73 -27.08
C MET A 104 20.18 1.03 -28.32
N ARG A 105 20.75 2.23 -28.43
CA ARG A 105 21.65 2.69 -29.51
C ARG A 105 23.13 2.53 -29.18
N GLY A 106 23.46 1.96 -28.02
CA GLY A 106 24.84 1.72 -27.61
C GLY A 106 25.50 2.88 -26.87
N TRP A 107 24.76 3.96 -26.59
CA TRP A 107 25.24 5.04 -25.73
C TRP A 107 25.32 4.59 -24.28
N ARG A 108 26.21 5.20 -23.50
CA ARG A 108 26.40 4.93 -22.08
C ARG A 108 26.18 6.21 -21.27
N ILE A 109 25.66 6.05 -20.07
CA ILE A 109 25.57 7.11 -19.07
C ILE A 109 26.61 6.83 -17.99
N VAL A 110 27.39 7.84 -17.63
CA VAL A 110 28.37 7.77 -16.52
C VAL A 110 27.75 8.42 -15.30
N TYR A 111 27.91 7.79 -14.16
CA TYR A 111 27.49 8.35 -12.87
C TYR A 111 28.72 8.76 -12.05
N LEU A 112 28.67 9.97 -11.49
CA LEU A 112 29.69 10.49 -10.58
C LEU A 112 29.06 10.77 -9.20
N ALA A 113 29.63 10.15 -8.17
CA ALA A 113 29.23 10.44 -6.79
C ALA A 113 29.69 11.85 -6.35
N GLU A 114 30.78 12.36 -6.95
CA GLU A 114 31.32 13.69 -6.77
C GLU A 114 31.64 14.33 -8.13
N PRO A 115 31.35 15.62 -8.33
CA PRO A 115 30.76 16.55 -7.37
C PRO A 115 29.28 16.23 -7.10
N SER A 116 28.77 16.58 -5.91
CA SER A 116 27.33 16.56 -5.68
C SER A 116 26.68 17.86 -6.19
N CYS A 117 25.39 17.79 -6.46
CA CYS A 117 24.59 18.94 -6.88
C CYS A 117 23.39 19.07 -5.93
N PRO A 118 23.45 19.94 -4.91
CA PRO A 118 22.38 20.14 -3.94
C PRO A 118 21.12 20.71 -4.61
N GLY A 119 19.97 20.14 -4.24
CA GLY A 119 18.65 20.61 -4.65
C GLY A 119 17.65 20.61 -3.50
N GLU A 120 16.51 21.25 -3.70
CA GLU A 120 15.44 21.26 -2.71
C GLU A 120 14.56 20.01 -2.83
N VAL A 121 14.31 19.30 -1.73
CA VAL A 121 13.21 18.33 -1.65
C VAL A 121 11.92 19.04 -1.23
N PRO A 122 10.73 18.62 -1.75
CA PRO A 122 9.48 19.29 -1.44
C PRO A 122 9.18 19.32 0.07
N PRO A 123 9.05 20.51 0.71
CA PRO A 123 8.72 20.61 2.13
C PRO A 123 7.21 20.50 2.40
N GLN A 124 6.37 20.61 1.35
CA GLN A 124 4.92 20.43 1.44
C GLN A 124 4.52 19.02 1.04
N MET A 125 3.64 18.37 1.80
CA MET A 125 3.17 17.00 1.52
C MET A 125 2.53 16.86 0.14
N GLU A 126 1.65 17.79 -0.28
CA GLU A 126 1.02 17.75 -1.60
C GLU A 126 2.04 17.94 -2.75
N ALA A 127 3.09 18.72 -2.52
CA ALA A 127 4.18 18.85 -3.49
C ALA A 127 5.01 17.57 -3.60
N ALA A 128 5.29 16.91 -2.47
CA ALA A 128 5.96 15.60 -2.44
C ALA A 128 5.13 14.53 -3.15
N LYS A 129 3.82 14.43 -2.87
CA LYS A 129 2.90 13.52 -3.56
C LYS A 129 2.90 13.76 -5.07
N ARG A 130 2.84 15.02 -5.50
CA ARG A 130 2.85 15.39 -6.92
C ARG A 130 4.15 14.97 -7.61
N GLN A 131 5.29 15.09 -6.94
CA GLN A 131 6.58 14.63 -7.46
C GLN A 131 6.63 13.11 -7.56
N GLN A 132 6.23 12.40 -6.49
CA GLN A 132 6.21 10.94 -6.45
C GLN A 132 5.24 10.34 -7.48
N TYR A 133 4.07 10.96 -7.67
CA TYR A 133 3.11 10.58 -8.71
C TYR A 133 3.75 10.61 -10.10
N ARG A 134 4.47 11.70 -10.44
CA ARG A 134 5.13 11.81 -11.77
C ARG A 134 6.16 10.72 -11.97
N TRP A 135 6.96 10.41 -10.95
CA TRP A 135 7.97 9.36 -11.03
C TRP A 135 7.35 7.97 -11.19
N ALA A 136 6.30 7.68 -10.42
CA ALA A 136 5.62 6.40 -10.48
C ALA A 136 4.87 6.21 -11.82
N TYR A 137 4.14 7.22 -12.28
CA TYR A 137 3.44 7.19 -13.56
C TYR A 137 4.41 7.07 -14.72
N GLY A 138 5.43 7.95 -14.76
CA GLY A 138 6.40 8.00 -15.86
C GLY A 138 7.21 6.72 -15.99
N ALA A 139 7.59 6.06 -14.89
CA ALA A 139 8.28 4.78 -14.95
C ALA A 139 7.45 3.70 -15.66
N ILE A 140 6.17 3.57 -15.33
CA ILE A 140 5.24 2.62 -15.97
C ILE A 140 4.97 3.01 -17.43
N GLU A 141 4.80 4.30 -17.73
CA GLU A 141 4.58 4.82 -19.08
C GLU A 141 5.75 4.46 -20.00
N VAL A 142 6.99 4.67 -19.55
CA VAL A 142 8.21 4.30 -20.28
C VAL A 142 8.32 2.79 -20.44
N GLY A 143 8.01 2.02 -19.39
CA GLY A 143 7.97 0.56 -19.46
C GLY A 143 7.01 0.06 -20.54
N LYS A 144 5.77 0.56 -20.56
CA LYS A 144 4.77 0.21 -21.59
C LYS A 144 5.24 0.55 -23.00
N ALA A 145 5.88 1.70 -23.17
CA ALA A 145 6.30 2.17 -24.49
C ALA A 145 7.51 1.41 -25.05
N HIS A 146 8.43 0.96 -24.19
CA HIS A 146 9.73 0.47 -24.63
C HIS A 146 10.05 -0.98 -24.26
N LEU A 147 9.28 -1.65 -23.40
CA LEU A 147 9.60 -3.00 -22.88
C LEU A 147 9.89 -4.01 -24.02
N LEU A 148 9.02 -4.09 -25.02
CA LEU A 148 9.22 -5.01 -26.15
C LEU A 148 10.48 -4.66 -26.97
N ASN A 149 10.73 -3.39 -27.17
CA ASN A 149 11.92 -2.90 -27.87
C ASN A 149 13.20 -3.23 -27.09
N VAL A 150 13.17 -3.07 -25.77
CA VAL A 150 14.29 -3.42 -24.87
C VAL A 150 14.56 -4.95 -24.92
N ILE A 151 13.52 -5.76 -24.84
CA ILE A 151 13.65 -7.24 -24.91
C ILE A 151 14.30 -7.65 -26.25
N ARG A 152 13.87 -7.05 -27.37
CA ARG A 152 14.39 -7.33 -28.71
C ARG A 152 15.72 -6.68 -29.04
N SER A 153 16.18 -5.71 -28.22
CA SER A 153 17.42 -4.99 -28.45
C SER A 153 18.67 -5.87 -28.26
N ARG A 154 19.83 -5.36 -28.69
CA ARG A 154 21.13 -6.01 -28.46
C ARG A 154 21.76 -5.69 -27.10
N MET A 155 21.02 -5.08 -26.20
CA MET A 155 21.49 -4.82 -24.83
C MET A 155 21.83 -6.11 -24.10
N PRO A 156 22.85 -6.11 -23.21
CA PRO A 156 23.13 -7.24 -22.33
C PRO A 156 21.91 -7.59 -21.45
N LEU A 157 21.70 -8.88 -21.16
CA LEU A 157 20.56 -9.37 -20.39
C LEU A 157 20.43 -8.63 -19.03
N ALA A 158 21.54 -8.47 -18.33
CA ALA A 158 21.57 -7.75 -17.05
C ALA A 158 21.05 -6.30 -17.18
N SER A 159 21.40 -5.59 -18.25
CA SER A 159 20.89 -4.24 -18.53
C SER A 159 19.41 -4.25 -18.89
N LYS A 160 18.92 -5.26 -19.63
CA LYS A 160 17.49 -5.42 -19.93
C LYS A 160 16.68 -5.64 -18.66
N LEU A 161 17.14 -6.55 -17.77
CA LEU A 161 16.54 -6.79 -16.46
C LEU A 161 16.53 -5.51 -15.62
N GLN A 162 17.61 -4.73 -15.66
CA GLN A 162 17.69 -3.47 -14.93
C GLN A 162 16.70 -2.41 -15.42
N VAL A 163 16.48 -2.30 -16.74
CA VAL A 163 15.42 -1.43 -17.29
C VAL A 163 14.04 -1.89 -16.83
N LEU A 164 13.77 -3.22 -16.86
CA LEU A 164 12.51 -3.79 -16.39
C LEU A 164 12.29 -3.47 -14.91
N LEU A 165 13.27 -3.76 -14.05
CA LEU A 165 13.18 -3.48 -12.61
C LEU A 165 12.96 -1.99 -12.35
N HIS A 166 13.62 -1.11 -13.10
CA HIS A 166 13.44 0.33 -12.97
C HIS A 166 12.04 0.80 -13.40
N ALA A 167 11.52 0.27 -14.52
CA ALA A 167 10.17 0.58 -15.00
C ALA A 167 9.06 0.07 -14.07
N THR A 168 9.28 -1.06 -13.39
CA THR A 168 8.29 -1.73 -12.53
C THR A 168 8.44 -1.41 -11.03
N ARG A 169 9.45 -0.65 -10.62
CA ARG A 169 9.79 -0.39 -9.21
C ARG A 169 8.65 0.19 -8.36
N HIS A 170 7.65 0.80 -8.99
CA HIS A 170 6.49 1.36 -8.30
C HIS A 170 5.27 0.42 -8.24
N ILE A 171 5.28 -0.70 -8.97
CA ILE A 171 4.21 -1.73 -8.91
C ILE A 171 3.97 -2.24 -7.48
N PRO A 172 5.00 -2.45 -6.64
CA PRO A 172 4.81 -2.86 -5.25
C PRO A 172 3.85 -1.96 -4.45
N TYR A 173 3.73 -0.67 -4.75
CA TYR A 173 2.76 0.21 -4.09
C TYR A 173 1.31 -0.19 -4.39
N LEU A 174 1.02 -0.60 -5.64
CA LEU A 174 -0.30 -1.08 -6.03
C LEU A 174 -0.61 -2.42 -5.35
N LEU A 175 0.34 -3.35 -5.35
CA LEU A 175 0.18 -4.64 -4.68
C LEU A 175 0.02 -4.49 -3.16
N PHE A 176 0.79 -3.60 -2.56
CA PHE A 176 0.69 -3.29 -1.12
C PHE A 176 -0.66 -2.66 -0.77
N LEU A 177 -1.17 -1.73 -1.60
CA LEU A 177 -2.50 -1.15 -1.41
C LEU A 177 -3.59 -2.23 -1.49
N VAL A 178 -3.53 -3.13 -2.48
CA VAL A 178 -4.48 -4.25 -2.61
C VAL A 178 -4.41 -5.15 -1.37
N ALA A 179 -3.22 -5.53 -0.94
CA ALA A 179 -3.02 -6.31 0.28
C ALA A 179 -3.59 -5.59 1.51
N LEU A 180 -3.32 -4.28 1.65
CA LEU A 180 -3.82 -3.48 2.76
C LEU A 180 -5.35 -3.41 2.79
N LEU A 181 -6.01 -3.32 1.64
CA LEU A 181 -7.47 -3.30 1.52
C LEU A 181 -8.10 -4.67 1.83
N LEU A 182 -7.41 -5.77 1.51
CA LEU A 182 -7.88 -7.13 1.79
C LEU A 182 -7.59 -7.58 3.22
N THR A 183 -6.62 -6.98 3.90
CA THR A 183 -6.18 -7.40 5.24
C THR A 183 -7.29 -7.32 6.31
N PRO A 184 -8.15 -6.29 6.39
CA PRO A 184 -9.26 -6.30 7.34
C PRO A 184 -10.12 -7.55 7.21
N LEU A 185 -10.45 -7.95 5.97
CA LEU A 185 -11.20 -9.17 5.70
C LEU A 185 -10.41 -10.42 6.11
N ALA A 186 -9.13 -10.49 5.81
CA ALA A 186 -8.27 -11.61 6.21
C ALA A 186 -8.21 -11.76 7.73
N VAL A 187 -8.08 -10.66 8.47
CA VAL A 187 -8.10 -10.64 9.93
C VAL A 187 -9.46 -11.08 10.48
N LEU A 188 -10.54 -10.60 9.86
CA LEU A 188 -11.92 -10.98 10.22
C LEU A 188 -12.17 -12.48 10.01
N LEU A 189 -11.69 -13.05 8.93
CA LEU A 189 -11.81 -14.47 8.61
C LEU A 189 -10.82 -15.36 9.38
N GLY A 190 -9.94 -14.78 10.19
CA GLY A 190 -8.92 -15.54 10.92
C GLY A 190 -7.91 -16.23 10.01
N LEU A 191 -7.69 -15.71 8.78
CA LEU A 191 -6.75 -16.34 7.86
C LEU A 191 -5.33 -16.30 8.42
N PRO A 192 -4.53 -17.37 8.20
CA PRO A 192 -3.19 -17.44 8.72
C PRO A 192 -2.35 -16.26 8.18
N SER A 193 -1.62 -15.59 9.05
CA SER A 193 -0.68 -14.54 8.69
C SER A 193 0.72 -15.12 8.54
N GLY A 194 1.54 -14.54 7.68
CA GLY A 194 2.99 -14.74 7.72
C GLY A 194 3.54 -14.36 9.11
N GLY A 195 4.69 -14.92 9.49
CA GLY A 195 5.32 -14.55 10.77
C GLY A 195 5.65 -13.05 10.83
N ILE A 196 5.76 -12.50 12.04
CA ILE A 196 6.11 -11.08 12.27
C ILE A 196 7.43 -10.68 11.58
N LEU A 197 8.38 -11.60 11.47
CA LEU A 197 9.64 -11.39 10.75
C LEU A 197 9.43 -11.18 9.24
N ALA A 198 8.46 -11.87 8.64
CA ALA A 198 8.12 -11.68 7.24
C ALA A 198 7.56 -10.27 6.99
N SER A 199 6.72 -9.76 7.91
CA SER A 199 6.19 -8.39 7.83
C SER A 199 7.25 -7.31 8.05
N ALA A 200 8.29 -7.61 8.84
CA ALA A 200 9.38 -6.69 9.16
C ALA A 200 10.56 -6.78 8.17
N SER A 201 10.62 -7.83 7.35
CA SER A 201 11.82 -8.16 6.55
C SER A 201 12.32 -7.01 5.69
N TRP A 202 11.43 -6.28 5.01
CA TRP A 202 11.83 -5.16 4.16
C TRP A 202 12.46 -4.00 4.96
N ALA A 203 11.92 -3.70 6.15
CA ALA A 203 12.47 -2.66 7.03
C ALA A 203 13.85 -3.08 7.60
N LEU A 204 14.00 -4.37 7.94
CA LEU A 204 15.27 -4.93 8.40
C LEU A 204 16.32 -4.90 7.28
N ILE A 205 15.96 -5.34 6.06
CA ILE A 205 16.86 -5.30 4.90
C ILE A 205 17.27 -3.86 4.58
N THR A 206 16.31 -2.93 4.57
CA THR A 206 16.59 -1.52 4.31
C THR A 206 17.48 -0.93 5.41
N GLY A 207 17.22 -1.24 6.68
CA GLY A 207 18.05 -0.82 7.80
C GLY A 207 19.49 -1.36 7.69
N PHE A 208 19.65 -2.62 7.28
CA PHE A 208 20.96 -3.21 7.01
C PHE A 208 21.68 -2.48 5.87
N VAL A 209 21.00 -2.22 4.74
CA VAL A 209 21.59 -1.49 3.59
C VAL A 209 21.97 -0.06 4.00
N VAL A 210 21.10 0.66 4.72
CA VAL A 210 21.41 2.01 5.24
C VAL A 210 22.65 1.98 6.11
N THR A 211 22.73 1.04 7.05
CA THR A 211 23.85 0.94 8.00
C THR A 211 25.17 0.62 7.31
N THR A 212 25.16 -0.34 6.39
CA THR A 212 26.37 -0.81 5.71
C THR A 212 26.87 0.15 4.64
N SER A 213 25.97 0.83 3.94
CA SER A 213 26.30 1.69 2.80
C SER A 213 26.43 3.17 3.16
N LEU A 214 25.59 3.69 4.07
CA LEU A 214 25.51 5.10 4.45
C LEU A 214 26.01 5.38 5.87
N GLY A 215 26.24 4.32 6.65
CA GLY A 215 26.77 4.37 8.01
C GLY A 215 25.69 4.47 9.10
N LEU A 216 26.06 4.06 10.32
CA LEU A 216 25.18 3.99 11.49
C LEU A 216 24.49 5.32 11.82
N ARG A 217 25.12 6.46 11.55
CA ARG A 217 24.54 7.79 11.81
C ARG A 217 23.25 8.04 11.04
N ARG A 218 23.07 7.42 9.85
CA ARG A 218 21.88 7.53 9.01
C ARG A 218 20.72 6.65 9.47
N LEU A 219 21.00 5.66 10.31
CA LEU A 219 19.97 4.75 10.82
C LEU A 219 18.87 5.49 11.61
N LYS A 220 19.22 6.59 12.29
CA LYS A 220 18.24 7.44 12.98
C LYS A 220 17.21 8.10 12.06
N GLU A 221 17.49 8.25 10.77
CA GLU A 221 16.59 8.81 9.76
C GLU A 221 15.68 7.73 9.13
N LEU A 222 15.96 6.44 9.39
CA LEU A 222 15.20 5.32 8.84
C LEU A 222 13.69 5.37 9.15
N PRO A 223 13.25 5.70 10.39
CA PRO A 223 11.82 5.83 10.67
C PRO A 223 11.15 6.90 9.80
N ASP A 224 11.80 8.06 9.60
CA ASP A 224 11.28 9.13 8.75
C ASP A 224 11.11 8.67 7.29
N MET A 225 12.08 7.90 6.78
CA MET A 225 12.02 7.33 5.43
C MET A 225 10.94 6.25 5.32
N VAL A 226 10.82 5.35 6.29
CA VAL A 226 9.78 4.31 6.31
C VAL A 226 8.40 4.94 6.29
N VAL A 227 8.17 5.93 7.15
CA VAL A 227 6.90 6.68 7.19
C VAL A 227 6.66 7.40 5.87
N PHE A 228 7.67 8.09 5.32
CA PHE A 228 7.54 8.79 4.03
C PHE A 228 7.19 7.81 2.89
N VAL A 229 7.98 6.75 2.70
CA VAL A 229 7.78 5.79 1.59
C VAL A 229 6.41 5.11 1.72
N THR A 230 6.03 4.66 2.92
CA THR A 230 4.73 4.01 3.14
C THR A 230 3.58 5.00 2.99
N SER A 231 3.74 6.27 3.36
CA SER A 231 2.73 7.31 3.17
C SER A 231 2.39 7.57 1.69
N MET A 232 3.31 7.26 0.76
CA MET A 232 3.10 7.39 -0.68
C MET A 232 2.29 6.22 -1.29
N THR A 233 1.89 5.23 -0.49
CA THR A 233 1.21 4.02 -1.00
C THR A 233 0.00 4.34 -1.87
N LEU A 234 -0.96 5.11 -1.38
CA LEU A 234 -2.16 5.44 -2.15
C LEU A 234 -1.83 6.28 -3.39
N ASN A 235 -0.93 7.27 -3.23
CA ASN A 235 -0.51 8.17 -4.29
C ASN A 235 0.18 7.43 -5.45
N ASN A 236 1.14 6.57 -5.12
CA ASN A 236 1.92 5.85 -6.11
C ASN A 236 1.14 4.67 -6.72
N ALA A 237 0.31 3.98 -5.92
CA ALA A 237 -0.61 2.96 -6.43
C ALA A 237 -1.59 3.54 -7.46
N ARG A 238 -2.16 4.72 -7.18
CA ARG A 238 -3.00 5.46 -8.12
C ARG A 238 -2.24 5.81 -9.39
N ALA A 239 -1.00 6.32 -9.28
CA ALA A 239 -0.17 6.67 -10.43
C ALA A 239 0.12 5.44 -11.31
N VAL A 240 0.48 4.30 -10.70
CA VAL A 240 0.70 3.03 -11.39
C VAL A 240 -0.57 2.56 -12.09
N PHE A 241 -1.70 2.54 -11.40
CA PHE A 241 -2.98 2.13 -11.97
C PHE A 241 -3.40 3.02 -13.15
N GLU A 242 -3.36 4.35 -12.98
CA GLU A 242 -3.70 5.31 -14.05
C GLU A 242 -2.75 5.15 -15.27
N ALA A 243 -1.46 4.87 -15.05
CA ALA A 243 -0.52 4.60 -16.13
C ALA A 243 -0.80 3.28 -16.85
N ILE A 244 -1.17 2.20 -16.12
CA ILE A 244 -1.51 0.91 -16.71
C ILE A 244 -2.72 1.04 -17.64
N ILE A 245 -3.79 1.73 -17.20
CA ILE A 245 -5.02 1.90 -18.00
C ILE A 245 -4.93 3.05 -19.01
N GLY A 246 -3.82 3.80 -19.03
CA GLY A 246 -3.58 4.85 -20.01
C GLY A 246 -4.31 6.17 -19.75
N LEU A 247 -4.75 6.44 -18.52
CA LEU A 247 -5.34 7.72 -18.14
C LEU A 247 -4.26 8.80 -18.07
N ARG A 248 -4.15 9.60 -19.12
CA ARG A 248 -3.17 10.70 -19.18
C ARG A 248 -3.64 11.88 -18.34
N ARG A 249 -2.76 12.34 -17.45
CA ARG A 249 -2.87 13.64 -16.79
C ARG A 249 -1.82 14.56 -17.34
N GLY A 250 -2.16 15.84 -17.51
CA GLY A 250 -1.22 16.86 -17.92
C GLY A 250 -0.04 16.98 -16.94
N PHE A 251 1.07 17.51 -17.44
CA PHE A 251 2.24 17.78 -16.60
C PHE A 251 1.90 18.81 -15.52
N MET A 252 1.97 18.38 -14.26
CA MET A 252 1.78 19.25 -13.10
C MET A 252 3.14 19.56 -12.47
N ARG A 253 3.58 20.80 -12.56
CA ARG A 253 4.84 21.22 -11.95
C ARG A 253 4.82 21.00 -10.44
N THR A 254 5.91 20.46 -9.90
CA THR A 254 6.14 20.41 -8.45
C THR A 254 6.65 21.77 -8.00
N PRO A 255 5.94 22.47 -7.10
CA PRO A 255 6.43 23.73 -6.58
C PRO A 255 7.72 23.51 -5.78
N LYS A 256 8.65 24.44 -5.96
CA LYS A 256 9.86 24.60 -5.17
C LYS A 256 9.81 25.97 -4.51
N PHE A 257 10.28 26.06 -3.32
CA PHE A 257 9.97 27.23 -2.47
C PHE A 257 11.19 28.12 -2.23
N GLY A 258 12.42 27.58 -2.35
CA GLY A 258 13.65 28.30 -2.08
C GLY A 258 13.74 28.74 -0.61
N GLU A 259 14.51 29.78 -0.34
CA GLU A 259 14.69 30.29 1.00
C GLU A 259 13.42 30.92 1.61
N GLY A 260 13.29 30.85 2.94
CA GLY A 260 12.22 31.45 3.74
C GLY A 260 11.03 30.51 3.97
N ASP A 261 10.01 31.03 4.69
CA ASP A 261 8.83 30.23 5.07
C ASP A 261 7.97 29.92 3.86
N TRP A 262 8.04 28.67 3.41
CA TRP A 262 7.29 28.16 2.25
C TRP A 262 5.76 28.27 2.43
N ARG A 263 5.25 28.29 3.67
CA ARG A 263 3.80 28.39 3.95
C ARG A 263 3.20 29.71 3.51
N ARG A 264 4.03 30.74 3.35
CA ARG A 264 3.63 32.08 2.92
C ARG A 264 3.71 32.29 1.41
N LYS A 265 4.21 31.31 0.66
CA LYS A 265 4.37 31.43 -0.79
C LYS A 265 3.02 31.23 -1.52
N ARG A 266 2.82 31.93 -2.62
CA ARG A 266 1.57 31.93 -3.41
C ARG A 266 1.22 30.55 -4.02
N TYR A 267 2.20 29.71 -4.26
CA TYR A 267 2.07 28.41 -4.95
C TYR A 267 2.01 27.19 -4.03
N VAL A 268 1.66 27.42 -2.75
CA VAL A 268 1.30 26.33 -1.83
C VAL A 268 0.07 25.60 -2.40
N LEU A 269 0.18 24.29 -2.52
CA LEU A 269 -0.86 23.47 -3.15
C LEU A 269 -2.06 23.28 -2.22
N PRO A 270 -3.29 23.32 -2.77
CA PRO A 270 -4.49 23.05 -2.00
C PRO A 270 -4.59 21.56 -1.63
N LEU A 271 -5.43 21.29 -0.63
CA LEU A 271 -5.76 19.93 -0.19
C LEU A 271 -6.49 19.14 -1.29
N ASP A 272 -6.05 17.91 -1.56
CA ASP A 272 -6.74 16.98 -2.49
C ASP A 272 -7.66 16.00 -1.73
N LEU A 273 -8.68 15.47 -2.43
CA LEU A 273 -9.57 14.42 -1.92
C LEU A 273 -8.79 13.18 -1.44
N GLN A 274 -7.70 12.85 -2.09
CA GLN A 274 -6.83 11.74 -1.71
C GLN A 274 -6.41 11.79 -0.25
N SER A 275 -6.20 12.98 0.32
CA SER A 275 -5.79 13.16 1.71
C SER A 275 -6.85 12.68 2.72
N TYR A 276 -8.13 12.82 2.38
CA TYR A 276 -9.22 12.28 3.22
C TYR A 276 -9.30 10.75 3.13
N VAL A 277 -9.04 10.19 1.93
CA VAL A 277 -8.94 8.73 1.76
C VAL A 277 -7.76 8.18 2.55
N GLU A 278 -6.63 8.86 2.54
CA GLU A 278 -5.46 8.50 3.35
C GLU A 278 -5.77 8.48 4.86
N LEU A 279 -6.48 9.50 5.37
CA LEU A 279 -6.93 9.53 6.77
C LEU A 279 -7.83 8.34 7.10
N SER A 280 -8.83 8.07 6.24
CA SER A 280 -9.77 6.96 6.44
C SER A 280 -9.06 5.61 6.41
N LEU A 281 -8.22 5.36 5.41
CA LEU A 281 -7.44 4.14 5.32
C LEU A 281 -6.45 3.99 6.48
N GLY A 282 -5.89 5.10 6.95
CA GLY A 282 -5.01 5.12 8.13
C GLY A 282 -5.74 4.65 9.39
N ILE A 283 -6.95 5.16 9.64
CA ILE A 283 -7.79 4.73 10.76
C ILE A 283 -8.16 3.24 10.64
N VAL A 284 -8.61 2.81 9.45
CA VAL A 284 -8.96 1.40 9.20
C VAL A 284 -7.75 0.49 9.43
N SER A 285 -6.57 0.89 8.97
CA SER A 285 -5.35 0.10 9.13
C SER A 285 -4.94 -0.03 10.60
N LEU A 286 -5.04 1.04 11.41
CA LEU A 286 -4.77 0.98 12.84
C LEU A 286 -5.79 0.11 13.58
N ALA A 287 -7.07 0.24 13.24
CA ALA A 287 -8.11 -0.64 13.78
C ALA A 287 -7.83 -2.11 13.43
N THR A 288 -7.47 -2.39 12.17
CA THR A 288 -7.10 -3.74 11.73
C THR A 288 -5.88 -4.27 12.50
N SER A 289 -4.87 -3.44 12.73
CA SER A 289 -3.69 -3.80 13.52
C SER A 289 -4.07 -4.19 14.95
N PHE A 290 -4.94 -3.41 15.58
CA PHE A 290 -5.44 -3.67 16.94
C PHE A 290 -6.23 -4.98 17.00
N PHE A 291 -7.18 -5.20 16.08
CA PHE A 291 -7.95 -6.45 16.02
C PHE A 291 -7.07 -7.67 15.71
N ALA A 292 -6.09 -7.53 14.82
CA ALA A 292 -5.12 -8.59 14.55
C ALA A 292 -4.30 -8.95 15.80
N PHE A 293 -3.89 -7.95 16.59
CA PHE A 293 -3.22 -8.17 17.87
C PHE A 293 -4.10 -8.95 18.86
N LEU A 294 -5.34 -8.52 19.05
CA LEU A 294 -6.29 -9.18 19.96
C LEU A 294 -6.58 -10.65 19.57
N ARG A 295 -6.49 -10.97 18.27
CA ARG A 295 -6.71 -12.33 17.74
C ARG A 295 -5.44 -13.18 17.67
N GLY A 296 -4.30 -12.70 18.13
CA GLY A 296 -3.03 -13.40 18.03
C GLY A 296 -2.46 -13.52 16.60
N LEU A 297 -3.02 -12.78 15.64
CA LEU A 297 -2.59 -12.77 14.23
C LEU A 297 -1.42 -11.80 14.01
N HIS A 298 -0.33 -12.01 14.76
CA HIS A 298 0.79 -11.07 14.89
C HIS A 298 1.48 -10.72 13.57
N GLY A 299 1.41 -11.58 12.55
CA GLY A 299 1.97 -11.27 11.23
C GLY A 299 1.29 -10.11 10.51
N TYR A 300 0.02 -9.79 10.83
CA TYR A 300 -0.65 -8.61 10.28
C TYR A 300 -0.37 -7.32 11.06
N VAL A 301 0.01 -7.40 12.34
CA VAL A 301 0.08 -6.25 13.26
C VAL A 301 1.06 -5.19 12.77
N LEU A 302 2.31 -5.57 12.51
CA LEU A 302 3.39 -4.61 12.26
C LEU A 302 3.16 -3.81 10.99
N TYR A 303 2.85 -4.47 9.87
CA TYR A 303 2.73 -3.75 8.60
C TYR A 303 1.46 -2.91 8.53
N THR A 304 0.33 -3.36 9.13
CA THR A 304 -0.90 -2.54 9.20
C THR A 304 -0.74 -1.37 10.15
N PHE A 305 0.03 -1.52 11.24
CA PHE A 305 0.39 -0.42 12.12
C PHE A 305 1.23 0.65 11.39
N ILE A 306 2.32 0.23 10.73
CA ILE A 306 3.18 1.14 9.97
C ILE A 306 2.38 1.84 8.85
N ALA A 307 1.54 1.09 8.12
CA ALA A 307 0.69 1.66 7.08
C ALA A 307 -0.30 2.67 7.66
N GLY A 308 -0.95 2.34 8.79
CA GLY A 308 -1.89 3.21 9.46
C GLY A 308 -1.26 4.53 9.90
N VAL A 309 -0.13 4.46 10.62
CA VAL A 309 0.62 5.65 11.06
C VAL A 309 1.07 6.50 9.85
N SER A 310 1.58 5.85 8.81
CA SER A 310 2.11 6.56 7.63
C SER A 310 1.01 7.23 6.80
N LEU A 311 -0.14 6.57 6.62
CA LEU A 311 -1.29 7.15 5.91
C LEU A 311 -1.91 8.31 6.71
N LEU A 312 -2.02 8.17 8.04
CA LEU A 312 -2.44 9.28 8.91
C LEU A 312 -1.45 10.44 8.82
N TYR A 313 -0.16 10.17 8.86
CA TYR A 313 0.88 11.20 8.69
C TYR A 313 0.70 11.95 7.36
N ALA A 314 0.49 11.24 6.22
CA ALA A 314 0.24 11.88 4.94
C ALA A 314 -1.01 12.76 4.95
N GLY A 315 -2.14 12.24 5.42
CA GLY A 315 -3.40 12.96 5.47
C GLY A 315 -3.35 14.18 6.41
N VAL A 316 -2.80 14.01 7.62
CA VAL A 316 -2.66 15.11 8.59
C VAL A 316 -1.73 16.20 8.05
N LEU A 317 -0.56 15.86 7.53
CA LEU A 317 0.35 16.86 6.95
C LEU A 317 -0.27 17.56 5.74
N SER A 318 -1.05 16.88 4.92
CA SER A 318 -1.76 17.51 3.81
C SER A 318 -2.75 18.56 4.30
N VAL A 319 -3.48 18.27 5.38
CA VAL A 319 -4.41 19.22 6.02
C VAL A 319 -3.64 20.39 6.64
N VAL A 320 -2.58 20.13 7.39
CA VAL A 320 -1.77 21.15 8.07
C VAL A 320 -1.04 22.05 7.08
N HIS A 321 -0.59 21.47 5.96
CA HIS A 321 0.15 22.18 4.92
C HIS A 321 -0.77 22.87 3.89
N ALA A 322 -2.08 22.68 3.96
CA ALA A 322 -3.02 23.36 3.06
C ALA A 322 -3.06 24.86 3.31
N PRO A 323 -3.17 25.70 2.26
CA PRO A 323 -3.31 27.12 2.44
C PRO A 323 -4.60 27.43 3.19
N LYS A 324 -4.54 28.37 4.14
CA LYS A 324 -5.72 28.90 4.81
C LYS A 324 -6.55 29.67 3.77
N SER A 325 -7.58 29.07 3.21
CA SER A 325 -8.42 29.66 2.19
C SER A 325 -9.25 30.81 2.74
N LYS A 326 -9.20 31.97 2.08
CA LYS A 326 -10.11 33.11 2.28
C LYS A 326 -11.33 33.05 1.31
N ALA A 327 -11.73 31.91 0.82
CA ALA A 327 -12.85 31.80 -0.13
C ALA A 327 -14.15 31.38 0.60
N PRO A 328 -15.16 32.25 0.71
CA PRO A 328 -16.45 31.86 1.21
C PRO A 328 -17.29 31.15 0.13
N GLU A 329 -18.27 30.38 0.55
CA GLU A 329 -19.46 29.87 -0.15
C GLU A 329 -19.34 28.91 -1.35
N ARG A 330 -18.40 28.99 -2.25
CA ARG A 330 -18.22 27.99 -3.34
C ARG A 330 -17.88 26.57 -2.84
N ASN A 331 -17.41 26.51 -1.63
CA ASN A 331 -16.93 25.27 -1.00
C ASN A 331 -18.01 24.46 -0.24
N LEU A 332 -19.23 24.96 -0.04
CA LEU A 332 -20.22 24.27 0.78
C LEU A 332 -20.67 22.96 0.11
N ARG A 333 -20.97 22.95 -1.19
CA ARG A 333 -21.37 21.74 -1.94
C ARG A 333 -20.24 20.69 -1.94
N MET A 334 -19.01 21.11 -2.18
CA MET A 334 -17.85 20.21 -2.12
C MET A 334 -17.58 19.71 -0.70
N ARG A 335 -17.75 20.56 0.33
CA ARG A 335 -17.66 20.15 1.73
C ARG A 335 -18.74 19.12 2.07
N LEU A 336 -19.98 19.35 1.68
CA LEU A 336 -21.10 18.43 1.92
C LEU A 336 -20.88 17.08 1.22
N LEU A 337 -20.42 17.07 -0.04
CA LEU A 337 -20.07 15.84 -0.75
C LEU A 337 -18.91 15.09 -0.11
N ARG A 338 -17.88 15.79 0.39
CA ARG A 338 -16.77 15.18 1.13
C ARG A 338 -17.26 14.51 2.42
N TRP A 339 -18.09 15.24 3.19
CA TRP A 339 -18.67 14.70 4.42
C TRP A 339 -19.61 13.53 4.14
N ALA A 340 -20.39 13.57 3.05
CA ALA A 340 -21.23 12.45 2.63
C ALA A 340 -20.40 11.20 2.29
N ILE A 341 -19.31 11.35 1.52
CA ILE A 341 -18.38 10.26 1.21
C ILE A 341 -17.74 9.71 2.49
N PHE A 342 -17.25 10.59 3.37
CA PHE A 342 -16.65 10.19 4.64
C PHE A 342 -17.66 9.45 5.53
N SER A 343 -18.88 9.97 5.66
CA SER A 343 -19.95 9.34 6.44
C SER A 343 -20.32 7.97 5.87
N MET A 344 -20.40 7.82 4.55
CA MET A 344 -20.63 6.52 3.93
C MET A 344 -19.54 5.52 4.27
N LEU A 345 -18.26 5.92 4.21
CA LEU A 345 -17.14 5.06 4.57
C LEU A 345 -17.18 4.68 6.06
N ALA A 346 -17.51 5.62 6.93
CA ALA A 346 -17.66 5.36 8.36
C ALA A 346 -18.84 4.40 8.64
N ILE A 347 -19.99 4.60 7.99
CA ILE A 347 -21.16 3.72 8.08
C ILE A 347 -20.80 2.31 7.61
N ALA A 348 -20.08 2.17 6.50
CA ALA A 348 -19.64 0.87 6.01
C ALA A 348 -18.76 0.14 7.04
N LEU A 349 -17.81 0.85 7.65
CA LEU A 349 -16.95 0.28 8.68
C LEU A 349 -17.76 -0.17 9.89
N ILE A 350 -18.64 0.68 10.41
CA ILE A 350 -19.51 0.37 11.56
C ILE A 350 -20.41 -0.83 11.24
N SER A 351 -21.04 -0.81 10.06
CA SER A 351 -21.93 -1.91 9.62
C SER A 351 -21.16 -3.22 9.46
N SER A 352 -19.92 -3.17 8.96
CA SER A 352 -19.06 -4.34 8.83
C SER A 352 -18.67 -4.91 10.19
N VAL A 353 -18.30 -4.06 11.15
CA VAL A 353 -17.99 -4.50 12.53
C VAL A 353 -19.22 -5.06 13.23
N TYR A 354 -20.36 -4.40 13.08
CA TYR A 354 -21.62 -4.87 13.65
C TYR A 354 -22.05 -6.21 13.03
N GLY A 355 -22.05 -6.31 11.69
CA GLY A 355 -22.36 -7.55 10.98
C GLY A 355 -21.46 -8.69 11.41
N TYR A 356 -20.15 -8.43 11.51
CA TYR A 356 -19.19 -9.40 12.03
C TYR A 356 -19.54 -9.88 13.45
N SER A 357 -19.86 -8.95 14.35
CA SER A 357 -20.16 -9.28 15.75
C SER A 357 -21.43 -10.13 15.90
N GLN A 358 -22.43 -9.93 15.04
CA GLN A 358 -23.71 -10.63 15.10
C GLN A 358 -23.72 -11.97 14.35
N THR A 359 -22.76 -12.22 13.48
CA THR A 359 -22.72 -13.42 12.63
C THR A 359 -21.47 -14.26 12.90
N TYR A 360 -20.39 -13.94 12.23
CA TYR A 360 -19.14 -14.72 12.26
C TYR A 360 -18.58 -14.89 13.69
N TYR A 361 -18.53 -13.79 14.46
CA TYR A 361 -17.97 -13.84 15.81
C TYR A 361 -18.73 -14.79 16.73
N ARG A 362 -20.07 -14.85 16.62
CA ARG A 362 -20.88 -15.80 17.39
C ARG A 362 -20.53 -17.24 17.05
N LEU A 363 -20.34 -17.56 15.76
CA LEU A 363 -19.95 -18.90 15.32
C LEU A 363 -18.50 -19.23 15.68
N ASP A 364 -17.60 -18.26 15.66
CA ASP A 364 -16.21 -18.41 16.11
C ASP A 364 -16.16 -18.75 17.62
N VAL A 365 -16.96 -18.06 18.42
CA VAL A 365 -17.10 -18.39 19.86
C VAL A 365 -17.73 -19.77 20.05
N ALA A 366 -18.78 -20.14 19.30
CA ALA A 366 -19.35 -21.48 19.32
C ALA A 366 -18.31 -22.55 19.00
N SER A 367 -17.53 -22.34 17.92
CA SER A 367 -16.39 -23.20 17.54
C SER A 367 -15.39 -23.36 18.68
N SER A 368 -15.09 -22.28 19.39
CA SER A 368 -14.17 -22.30 20.54
C SER A 368 -14.71 -23.18 21.69
N TYR A 369 -16.00 -23.16 21.93
CA TYR A 369 -16.62 -24.09 22.92
C TYR A 369 -16.56 -25.54 22.44
N LEU A 370 -16.79 -25.83 21.15
CA LEU A 370 -16.65 -27.17 20.58
C LEU A 370 -15.22 -27.72 20.72
N VAL A 371 -14.21 -26.86 20.52
CA VAL A 371 -12.78 -27.21 20.74
C VAL A 371 -12.54 -27.56 22.20
N ARG A 372 -13.09 -26.80 23.16
CA ARG A 372 -12.98 -27.09 24.60
C ARG A 372 -13.69 -28.40 24.95
N GLY A 373 -14.88 -28.63 24.40
CA GLY A 373 -15.58 -29.89 24.55
C GLY A 373 -14.79 -31.10 24.05
N ALA A 374 -14.12 -30.94 22.89
CA ALA A 374 -13.25 -31.97 22.30
C ALA A 374 -11.93 -32.19 23.09
N SER A 375 -11.51 -31.26 23.93
CA SER A 375 -10.26 -31.36 24.70
C SER A 375 -10.43 -31.88 26.12
N THR A 376 -11.65 -31.84 26.68
CA THR A 376 -11.93 -32.38 28.00
C THR A 376 -12.19 -33.90 27.94
N SER A 377 -11.96 -34.60 29.06
CA SER A 377 -12.34 -36.02 29.25
C SER A 377 -13.49 -36.18 30.28
N ASP A 378 -14.07 -35.08 30.72
CA ASP A 378 -15.21 -35.06 31.61
C ASP A 378 -16.53 -34.87 30.84
N ALA A 379 -17.40 -35.87 30.84
CA ALA A 379 -18.68 -35.85 30.14
C ALA A 379 -19.60 -34.67 30.59
N ASN A 380 -19.58 -34.28 31.88
CA ASN A 380 -20.35 -33.14 32.36
C ASN A 380 -19.83 -31.79 31.77
N GLU A 381 -18.51 -31.64 31.69
CA GLU A 381 -17.93 -30.44 31.03
C GLU A 381 -18.27 -30.43 29.54
N MET A 382 -18.23 -31.58 28.84
CA MET A 382 -18.64 -31.69 27.44
C MET A 382 -20.08 -31.20 27.26
N VAL A 383 -21.03 -31.64 28.10
CA VAL A 383 -22.43 -31.18 28.08
C VAL A 383 -22.48 -29.66 28.17
N SER A 384 -21.78 -29.07 29.15
CA SER A 384 -21.75 -27.62 29.35
C SER A 384 -21.22 -26.86 28.12
N TYR A 385 -20.15 -27.36 27.51
CA TYR A 385 -19.59 -26.72 26.30
C TYR A 385 -20.49 -26.88 25.08
N ILE A 386 -21.15 -28.02 24.88
CA ILE A 386 -22.11 -28.22 23.80
C ILE A 386 -23.32 -27.29 23.96
N GLU A 387 -23.86 -27.15 25.19
CA GLU A 387 -24.97 -26.23 25.45
C GLU A 387 -24.63 -24.80 25.14
N ARG A 388 -23.47 -24.32 25.56
CA ARG A 388 -22.98 -22.98 25.21
C ARG A 388 -22.80 -22.77 23.68
N ALA A 389 -22.32 -23.80 22.97
CA ALA A 389 -22.21 -23.74 21.51
C ALA A 389 -23.59 -23.66 20.84
N LEU A 390 -24.59 -24.46 21.32
CA LEU A 390 -25.97 -24.46 20.84
C LEU A 390 -26.68 -23.11 21.02
N GLU A 391 -26.37 -22.32 22.05
CA GLU A 391 -26.91 -20.97 22.26
C GLU A 391 -26.44 -19.97 21.18
N LEU A 392 -25.28 -20.19 20.59
CA LEU A 392 -24.63 -19.28 19.65
C LEU A 392 -24.89 -19.64 18.19
N ILE A 393 -25.13 -20.92 17.89
CA ILE A 393 -25.42 -21.41 16.52
C ILE A 393 -26.87 -21.08 16.15
N PRO A 394 -27.13 -20.48 14.97
CA PRO A 394 -28.49 -20.17 14.51
C PRO A 394 -29.41 -21.41 14.53
N PRO A 395 -30.72 -21.21 14.82
CA PRO A 395 -31.66 -22.33 14.91
C PRO A 395 -31.87 -23.09 13.60
N GLU A 396 -31.80 -22.36 12.47
CA GLU A 396 -32.05 -22.89 11.14
C GLU A 396 -31.28 -22.05 10.08
N GLY A 397 -31.23 -22.55 8.84
CA GLY A 397 -30.67 -21.89 7.68
C GLY A 397 -29.34 -22.49 7.23
N ASN A 398 -29.04 -22.28 5.95
CA ASN A 398 -27.78 -22.67 5.32
C ASN A 398 -27.14 -21.43 4.69
N PRO A 399 -25.99 -20.93 5.18
CA PRO A 399 -25.33 -19.75 4.62
C PRO A 399 -24.73 -20.00 3.24
N VAL A 400 -24.52 -21.26 2.84
CA VAL A 400 -24.02 -21.65 1.51
C VAL A 400 -25.21 -21.67 0.53
N TRP A 401 -25.47 -20.55 -0.13
CA TRP A 401 -26.65 -20.37 -0.95
C TRP A 401 -26.50 -20.75 -2.43
N ILE A 402 -25.24 -20.82 -2.95
CA ILE A 402 -25.00 -21.18 -4.36
C ILE A 402 -25.10 -22.70 -4.56
N PHE A 403 -24.46 -23.46 -3.68
CA PHE A 403 -24.48 -24.91 -3.70
C PHE A 403 -24.65 -25.43 -2.26
N PRO A 404 -25.85 -25.32 -1.67
CA PRO A 404 -26.07 -25.71 -0.30
C PRO A 404 -25.83 -27.21 -0.10
N THR A 405 -25.13 -27.58 0.95
CA THR A 405 -24.90 -28.95 1.34
C THR A 405 -25.47 -29.20 2.74
N PRO A 406 -25.84 -30.47 3.07
CA PRO A 406 -26.25 -30.81 4.43
C PRO A 406 -25.18 -30.49 5.48
N ARG A 407 -23.92 -30.43 5.08
CA ARG A 407 -22.77 -30.21 5.96
C ARG A 407 -22.75 -28.81 6.61
N THR A 408 -23.31 -27.81 5.92
CA THR A 408 -23.36 -26.41 6.38
C THR A 408 -24.74 -25.94 6.82
N ASP A 409 -25.69 -26.87 6.93
CA ASP A 409 -27.05 -26.61 7.41
C ASP A 409 -27.11 -26.54 8.94
N PHE A 410 -27.46 -25.40 9.49
CA PHE A 410 -27.49 -25.20 10.95
C PHE A 410 -28.52 -26.07 11.67
N SER A 411 -29.63 -26.42 11.03
CA SER A 411 -30.63 -27.28 11.63
C SER A 411 -30.07 -28.69 11.86
N LEU A 412 -29.31 -29.20 10.89
CA LEU A 412 -28.64 -30.51 10.99
C LEU A 412 -27.47 -30.47 11.99
N ILE A 413 -26.63 -29.42 11.92
CA ILE A 413 -25.54 -29.21 12.90
C ILE A 413 -26.09 -29.18 14.32
N ARG A 414 -27.18 -28.46 14.56
CA ARG A 414 -27.84 -28.42 15.90
C ARG A 414 -28.41 -29.75 16.31
N SER A 415 -29.02 -30.50 15.38
CA SER A 415 -29.54 -31.85 15.64
C SER A 415 -28.42 -32.80 16.07
N ASP A 416 -27.29 -32.78 15.35
CA ASP A 416 -26.12 -33.58 15.73
C ASP A 416 -25.54 -33.18 17.08
N LEU A 417 -25.42 -31.88 17.38
CA LEU A 417 -24.97 -31.41 18.68
C LEU A 417 -25.95 -31.77 19.81
N ALA A 418 -27.27 -31.71 19.55
CA ALA A 418 -28.26 -32.10 20.52
C ALA A 418 -28.17 -33.60 20.84
N ARG A 419 -27.95 -34.45 19.83
CA ARG A 419 -27.70 -35.87 19.99
C ARG A 419 -26.44 -36.12 20.82
N LEU A 420 -25.31 -35.50 20.47
CA LEU A 420 -24.05 -35.63 21.22
C LEU A 420 -24.18 -35.16 22.67
N ARG A 421 -24.98 -34.12 22.91
CA ARG A 421 -25.28 -33.68 24.30
C ARG A 421 -25.97 -34.76 25.11
N GLU A 422 -26.98 -35.43 24.54
CA GLU A 422 -27.69 -36.52 25.24
C GLU A 422 -26.78 -37.74 25.44
N GLU A 423 -25.96 -38.09 24.49
CA GLU A 423 -24.93 -39.14 24.61
C GLU A 423 -23.92 -38.78 25.74
N ALA A 424 -23.44 -37.55 25.80
CA ALA A 424 -22.55 -37.09 26.85
C ALA A 424 -23.25 -37.13 28.26
N LYS A 425 -24.54 -36.77 28.34
CA LYS A 425 -25.31 -36.88 29.57
C LYS A 425 -25.43 -38.33 30.02
N ALA A 426 -25.70 -39.27 29.12
CA ALA A 426 -25.78 -40.68 29.42
C ALA A 426 -24.43 -41.20 29.98
N LEU A 427 -23.31 -40.83 29.34
CA LEU A 427 -21.97 -41.20 29.80
C LEU A 427 -21.64 -40.61 31.17
N ALA A 428 -22.16 -39.42 31.50
CA ALA A 428 -21.91 -38.80 32.81
C ALA A 428 -22.45 -39.64 34.01
N TYR A 429 -23.39 -40.54 33.77
CA TYR A 429 -23.89 -41.50 34.79
C TYR A 429 -23.06 -42.79 34.86
N GLU A 430 -22.14 -43.02 33.92
CA GLU A 430 -21.26 -44.18 33.94
C GLU A 430 -19.99 -43.90 34.77
N GLY A 431 -19.37 -44.93 35.28
CA GLY A 431 -18.12 -44.81 36.07
C GLY A 431 -16.95 -44.39 35.16
N ARG A 432 -16.28 -43.31 35.53
CA ARG A 432 -15.15 -42.70 34.78
C ARG A 432 -13.99 -43.63 34.39
N GLY A 433 -13.90 -44.79 35.06
CA GLY A 433 -12.83 -45.78 34.81
C GLY A 433 -13.23 -46.93 33.87
N SER A 434 -14.48 -46.95 33.34
CA SER A 434 -14.92 -48.04 32.48
C SER A 434 -14.38 -47.89 31.04
N PRO A 435 -14.02 -48.98 30.34
CA PRO A 435 -13.64 -48.92 28.94
C PRO A 435 -14.71 -48.29 28.05
N THR A 436 -15.99 -48.55 28.37
CA THR A 436 -17.16 -47.98 27.68
C THR A 436 -17.19 -46.44 27.79
N TYR A 437 -16.89 -45.88 28.96
CA TYR A 437 -16.82 -44.47 29.20
C TYR A 437 -15.72 -43.84 28.32
N GLN A 438 -14.50 -44.40 28.33
CA GLN A 438 -13.40 -43.86 27.55
C GLN A 438 -13.67 -43.89 26.03
N GLN A 439 -14.22 -45.01 25.54
CA GLN A 439 -14.58 -45.14 24.13
C GLN A 439 -15.67 -44.12 23.71
N GLY A 440 -16.71 -43.96 24.55
CA GLY A 440 -17.77 -42.97 24.30
C GLY A 440 -17.26 -41.53 24.30
N VAL A 441 -16.40 -41.19 25.26
CA VAL A 441 -15.76 -39.87 25.34
C VAL A 441 -14.93 -39.58 24.06
N ASP A 442 -14.14 -40.54 23.59
CA ASP A 442 -13.30 -40.35 22.41
C ASP A 442 -14.15 -40.22 21.13
N GLN A 443 -15.24 -40.95 21.01
CA GLN A 443 -16.20 -40.85 19.91
C GLN A 443 -16.88 -39.47 19.88
N ILE A 444 -17.28 -38.92 21.03
CA ILE A 444 -17.84 -37.58 21.14
C ILE A 444 -16.79 -36.53 20.76
N LYS A 445 -15.54 -36.64 21.23
CA LYS A 445 -14.45 -35.74 20.86
C LYS A 445 -14.25 -35.63 19.36
N ASP A 446 -14.22 -36.76 18.67
CA ASP A 446 -13.98 -36.74 17.21
C ASP A 446 -15.19 -36.18 16.47
N SER A 447 -16.41 -36.46 16.92
CA SER A 447 -17.63 -35.85 16.36
C SER A 447 -17.66 -34.33 16.59
N LEU A 448 -17.25 -33.83 17.77
CA LEU A 448 -17.17 -32.40 18.05
C LEU A 448 -16.14 -31.67 17.17
N LYS A 449 -14.99 -32.32 16.85
CA LYS A 449 -14.01 -31.76 15.91
C LYS A 449 -14.61 -31.62 14.50
N LEU A 450 -15.33 -32.65 14.03
CA LEU A 450 -16.01 -32.64 12.75
C LEU A 450 -17.05 -31.50 12.67
N ILE A 451 -17.90 -31.39 13.69
CA ILE A 451 -18.95 -30.37 13.77
C ILE A 451 -18.32 -28.98 13.85
N LYS A 452 -17.24 -28.82 14.58
CA LYS A 452 -16.48 -27.56 14.63
C LYS A 452 -16.05 -27.12 13.22
N ASP A 453 -15.54 -28.04 12.40
CA ASP A 453 -15.13 -27.75 11.02
C ASP A 453 -16.34 -27.36 10.14
N GLN A 454 -17.49 -28.02 10.31
CA GLN A 454 -18.75 -27.67 9.64
C GLN A 454 -19.24 -26.27 10.01
N VAL A 455 -19.20 -25.92 11.30
CA VAL A 455 -19.58 -24.58 11.79
C VAL A 455 -18.67 -23.50 11.19
N MET A 456 -17.36 -23.74 11.11
CA MET A 456 -16.42 -22.78 10.54
C MET A 456 -16.53 -22.68 9.01
N GLU A 457 -16.83 -23.77 8.33
CA GLU A 457 -17.14 -23.76 6.90
C GLU A 457 -18.40 -22.93 6.62
N ALA A 458 -19.46 -23.15 7.38
CA ALA A 458 -20.69 -22.37 7.29
C ALA A 458 -20.44 -20.87 7.58
N ALA A 459 -19.64 -20.56 8.61
CA ALA A 459 -19.31 -19.20 9.00
C ALA A 459 -18.65 -18.39 7.89
N ALA A 460 -17.79 -19.00 7.08
CA ALA A 460 -17.09 -18.33 5.99
C ALA A 460 -18.05 -17.76 4.91
N PHE A 461 -19.22 -18.37 4.71
CA PHE A 461 -20.20 -17.94 3.71
C PHE A 461 -21.17 -16.83 4.19
N TYR A 462 -21.16 -16.46 5.46
CA TYR A 462 -22.02 -15.35 5.94
C TYR A 462 -21.73 -14.01 5.25
N PHE A 463 -20.46 -13.76 4.90
CA PHE A 463 -20.07 -12.53 4.20
C PHE A 463 -20.45 -12.49 2.72
N VAL A 464 -20.77 -13.66 2.15
CA VAL A 464 -21.09 -13.81 0.71
C VAL A 464 -22.58 -14.08 0.54
N SER A 465 -23.43 -13.73 1.51
CA SER A 465 -24.87 -13.91 1.40
C SER A 465 -25.46 -13.02 0.29
N PRO A 466 -26.58 -13.42 -0.37
CA PRO A 466 -27.22 -12.60 -1.41
C PRO A 466 -27.57 -11.20 -0.91
N GLN A 467 -28.00 -11.08 0.35
CA GLN A 467 -28.32 -9.81 0.97
C GLN A 467 -27.06 -8.95 1.17
N ALA A 468 -25.94 -9.53 1.62
CA ALA A 468 -24.67 -8.81 1.78
C ALA A 468 -24.12 -8.34 0.44
N LEU A 469 -24.22 -9.17 -0.62
CA LEU A 469 -23.79 -8.81 -1.97
C LEU A 469 -24.67 -7.71 -2.55
N LEU A 470 -26.00 -7.80 -2.42
CA LEU A 470 -26.93 -6.77 -2.90
C LEU A 470 -26.68 -5.45 -2.16
N PHE A 471 -26.57 -5.48 -0.84
CA PHE A 471 -26.26 -4.30 -0.04
C PHE A 471 -24.92 -3.66 -0.46
N SER A 472 -23.88 -4.48 -0.63
CA SER A 472 -22.56 -4.02 -1.09
C SER A 472 -22.62 -3.40 -2.49
N ALA A 473 -23.38 -3.99 -3.40
CA ALA A 473 -23.56 -3.45 -4.77
C ALA A 473 -24.30 -2.10 -4.76
N ILE A 474 -25.39 -1.97 -4.00
CA ILE A 474 -26.13 -0.70 -3.84
C ILE A 474 -25.21 0.35 -3.21
N TRP A 475 -24.49 -0.01 -2.17
CA TRP A 475 -23.61 0.88 -1.44
C TRP A 475 -22.44 1.38 -2.31
N LEU A 476 -21.76 0.46 -3.05
CA LEU A 476 -20.70 0.81 -4.00
C LEU A 476 -21.23 1.71 -5.13
N THR A 477 -22.43 1.44 -5.63
CA THR A 477 -23.06 2.28 -6.66
C THR A 477 -23.28 3.70 -6.13
N ALA A 478 -23.84 3.84 -4.93
CA ALA A 478 -24.06 5.14 -4.30
C ALA A 478 -22.74 5.90 -4.07
N LEU A 479 -21.69 5.19 -3.62
CA LEU A 479 -20.35 5.76 -3.43
C LEU A 479 -19.76 6.26 -4.76
N VAL A 480 -19.86 5.46 -5.83
CA VAL A 480 -19.41 5.84 -7.17
C VAL A 480 -20.16 7.06 -7.69
N VAL A 481 -21.48 7.13 -7.47
CA VAL A 481 -22.30 8.31 -7.84
C VAL A 481 -21.83 9.56 -7.08
N LEU A 482 -21.61 9.46 -5.77
CA LEU A 482 -21.11 10.59 -4.97
C LEU A 482 -19.72 11.05 -5.42
N ILE A 483 -18.83 10.12 -5.72
CA ILE A 483 -17.49 10.43 -6.24
C ILE A 483 -17.59 11.12 -7.61
N ARG A 484 -18.47 10.62 -8.52
CA ARG A 484 -18.71 11.26 -9.83
C ARG A 484 -19.27 12.67 -9.69
N LEU A 485 -20.26 12.86 -8.80
CA LEU A 485 -20.82 14.17 -8.50
C LEU A 485 -19.75 15.12 -7.94
N TYR A 486 -18.91 14.63 -7.03
CA TYR A 486 -17.80 15.41 -6.50
C TYR A 486 -16.81 15.83 -7.60
N VAL A 487 -16.42 14.90 -8.48
CA VAL A 487 -15.53 15.18 -9.62
C VAL A 487 -16.16 16.17 -10.58
N LYS A 488 -17.47 16.03 -10.88
CA LYS A 488 -18.21 16.97 -11.74
C LYS A 488 -18.21 18.38 -11.16
N VAL A 489 -18.61 18.56 -9.91
CA VAL A 489 -18.61 19.86 -9.21
C VAL A 489 -17.21 20.47 -9.15
N ARG A 490 -16.16 19.64 -8.99
CA ARG A 490 -14.78 20.08 -9.02
C ARG A 490 -14.32 20.56 -10.40
N ASN A 491 -14.70 19.86 -11.48
CA ASN A 491 -14.32 20.22 -12.85
C ASN A 491 -15.05 21.49 -13.34
N GLU A 492 -16.31 21.66 -12.97
CA GLU A 492 -17.06 22.91 -13.21
C GLU A 492 -16.43 24.12 -12.51
N SER A 493 -15.64 23.86 -11.45
CA SER A 493 -14.90 24.89 -10.71
C SER A 493 -13.53 25.23 -11.32
N GLY A 494 -12.98 24.39 -12.20
CA GLY A 494 -11.67 24.57 -12.85
C GLY A 494 -11.77 25.24 -14.24
N GLY A 495 -12.94 25.21 -14.88
CA GLY A 495 -13.13 25.74 -16.23
C GLY A 495 -13.42 27.25 -16.31
N SER A 496 -13.51 27.98 -15.20
CA SER A 496 -13.78 29.42 -15.17
C SER A 496 -12.53 30.30 -14.95
N GLY A 497 -11.34 29.77 -15.19
CA GLY A 497 -10.06 30.47 -14.96
C GLY A 497 -9.19 30.68 -16.22
N GLU A 498 -9.71 30.35 -17.42
CA GLU A 498 -8.99 30.59 -18.68
C GLU A 498 -9.76 31.57 -19.57
N GLY A 499 -10.07 32.74 -19.05
CA GLY A 499 -10.68 33.80 -19.81
C GLY A 499 -10.75 35.09 -18.99
N ASP A 500 -9.57 35.68 -18.78
CA ASP A 500 -9.32 37.14 -18.68
C ASP A 500 -7.79 37.38 -18.66
#